data_9920d016688277c0b1c49731a96a2db7
#
_entry.id   9920d016688277c0b1c49731a96a2db7
#
_cell.length_a   1.000
_cell.length_b   1.000
_cell.length_c   1.000
_cell.angle_alpha   90.00
_cell.angle_beta   90.00
_cell.angle_gamma   90.00
#
_symmetry.space_group_name_H-M   'P 1'
#
loop_
_entity.id
_entity.type
_entity.pdbx_description
1 polymer ?
#
loop_
_entity_poly.entity_id
_entity_poly.type
_entity_poly.pdbx_seq_one_letter_code
_entity_poly.pdbx_strand_id
1 'polypeptide(L)'
;MAVSRSPVRRATSGWSTVTAALAVVVLVSGCGGETGGADGGTDPGSPPTGDPATGPGGGRNLTCGRSSFPPDATFYQDISGAALDPESHAIMAALDARNWGDPGDRQTLGIDFSFAVNCATTSVALRSYTQDGDNQPDCDLAPVPLPLGGKTEGSNDYACSGGDCHLLVYQATRLYELYQANVAGGLPTGGAFTGTCLAIWDLTRDYWGPTNHSPNYSRGDACDGGTAADLPIAPMLLTAEEVAAAVAGDGIIHHALRFTMTNNRLRSTGYVHPATHFAFGGTTGGADTLPTGARLRLRGDYNLAGLPSDAARVVARTLQHYGMYLVDGGNIYLSATTDAAAALNNAAVGALRPRDFEMVGGGRRIGQRDYECERTPVTN
;
A
#
# COMPACT_ATOMS: atom_id res chain seq x y z
N MET A 1 -20.92 24.92 -35.63
CA MET A 1 -21.11 25.53 -34.31
C MET A 1 -19.90 25.18 -33.49
N ALA A 2 -19.07 26.15 -33.15
CA ALA A 2 -17.80 25.93 -32.44
C ALA A 2 -18.07 26.02 -30.92
N VAL A 3 -17.75 24.96 -30.22
CA VAL A 3 -17.82 24.93 -28.74
C VAL A 3 -16.48 25.41 -28.22
N SER A 4 -16.50 26.56 -27.55
CA SER A 4 -15.37 27.17 -26.86
C SER A 4 -15.04 26.39 -25.59
N ARG A 5 -13.81 25.89 -25.47
CA ARG A 5 -13.27 25.31 -24.24
C ARG A 5 -12.53 26.40 -23.46
N SER A 6 -12.97 26.66 -22.25
CA SER A 6 -12.29 27.55 -21.31
C SER A 6 -11.08 26.84 -20.68
N PRO A 7 -9.95 27.53 -20.43
CA PRO A 7 -8.78 26.92 -19.84
C PRO A 7 -8.91 26.82 -18.30
N VAL A 8 -8.57 25.65 -17.78
CA VAL A 8 -8.44 25.38 -16.34
C VAL A 8 -7.23 26.16 -15.79
N ARG A 9 -7.45 26.98 -14.78
CA ARG A 9 -6.42 27.72 -14.05
C ARG A 9 -5.66 26.77 -13.12
N ARG A 10 -4.36 26.66 -13.28
CA ARG A 10 -3.45 26.05 -12.32
C ARG A 10 -3.42 26.90 -11.04
N ALA A 11 -3.71 26.27 -9.90
CA ALA A 11 -3.41 26.82 -8.58
C ALA A 11 -1.98 26.45 -8.20
N THR A 12 -1.13 27.45 -8.01
CA THR A 12 0.21 27.31 -7.44
C THR A 12 0.07 27.40 -5.92
N SER A 13 0.29 26.29 -5.21
CA SER A 13 0.36 26.29 -3.74
C SER A 13 1.75 26.72 -3.28
N GLY A 14 1.82 27.88 -2.64
CA GLY A 14 3.02 28.34 -1.93
C GLY A 14 3.10 27.66 -0.56
N TRP A 15 4.23 27.05 -0.27
CA TRP A 15 4.52 26.44 1.02
C TRP A 15 5.13 27.50 1.96
N SER A 16 4.47 27.74 3.09
CA SER A 16 5.03 28.49 4.22
C SER A 16 5.49 27.51 5.29
N THR A 17 6.78 27.50 5.55
CA THR A 17 7.41 26.77 6.66
C THR A 17 7.06 27.44 7.99
N VAL A 18 6.37 26.73 8.87
CA VAL A 18 6.21 27.11 10.28
C VAL A 18 7.08 26.19 11.14
N THR A 19 8.10 26.77 11.74
CA THR A 19 9.00 26.13 12.71
C THR A 19 8.36 26.24 14.10
N ALA A 20 7.89 25.14 14.68
CA ALA A 20 7.46 25.09 16.08
C ALA A 20 8.52 24.38 16.92
N ALA A 21 9.09 25.11 17.88
CA ALA A 21 9.98 24.56 18.89
C ALA A 21 9.14 23.97 20.05
N LEU A 22 9.32 22.70 20.35
CA LEU A 22 8.73 22.06 21.54
C LEU A 22 9.80 21.90 22.61
N ALA A 23 9.54 22.48 23.77
CA ALA A 23 10.32 22.30 25.01
C ALA A 23 9.84 21.01 25.70
N VAL A 24 10.78 20.11 25.99
CA VAL A 24 10.54 18.88 26.75
C VAL A 24 10.75 19.19 28.25
N VAL A 25 9.71 18.97 29.04
CA VAL A 25 9.80 18.94 30.52
C VAL A 25 9.81 17.48 30.97
N VAL A 26 10.93 17.06 31.56
CA VAL A 26 11.08 15.74 32.17
C VAL A 26 10.65 15.87 33.65
N LEU A 27 9.64 15.12 34.07
CA LEU A 27 9.31 14.90 35.48
C LEU A 27 9.64 13.45 35.84
N VAL A 28 10.64 13.31 36.70
CA VAL A 28 11.01 12.06 37.37
C VAL A 28 10.25 12.00 38.70
N SER A 29 9.52 10.95 38.96
CA SER A 29 9.08 10.58 40.32
C SER A 29 9.19 9.06 40.47
N GLY A 30 10.01 8.68 41.37
CA GLY A 30 10.27 7.32 41.80
C GLY A 30 9.52 6.93 43.07
N CYS A 31 9.81 5.72 43.53
CA CYS A 31 9.41 4.99 44.76
C CYS A 31 8.14 4.16 44.61
N GLY A 32 8.09 2.95 45.07
CA GLY A 32 8.90 2.05 45.84
C GLY A 32 8.09 0.78 46.11
N GLY A 33 8.76 -0.32 46.38
CA GLY A 33 8.33 -1.69 46.40
C GLY A 33 7.33 -2.08 47.51
N GLU A 34 6.85 -3.31 47.39
CA GLU A 34 6.97 -4.31 48.45
C GLU A 34 6.46 -5.68 48.02
N THR A 35 7.07 -6.64 48.59
CA THR A 35 7.14 -8.07 48.53
C THR A 35 5.94 -8.81 49.13
N GLY A 36 5.73 -10.05 48.66
CA GLY A 36 4.98 -11.13 49.31
C GLY A 36 4.17 -11.93 48.30
N GLY A 37 4.36 -13.16 48.05
CA GLY A 37 4.73 -14.34 48.76
C GLY A 37 3.74 -15.43 48.44
N ALA A 38 4.19 -16.45 47.70
CA ALA A 38 3.92 -17.88 47.71
C ALA A 38 2.47 -18.46 47.72
N ASP A 39 2.24 -19.35 46.87
CA ASP A 39 1.87 -20.81 46.85
C ASP A 39 0.78 -21.07 45.83
N GLY A 40 1.01 -21.95 44.83
CA GLY A 40 1.03 -23.40 44.96
C GLY A 40 -0.21 -23.94 44.29
N GLY A 41 -0.12 -24.51 43.08
CA GLY A 41 -1.22 -25.24 42.46
C GLY A 41 -0.89 -25.68 41.02
N THR A 42 -0.12 -26.73 40.90
CA THR A 42 0.09 -27.45 39.65
C THR A 42 -1.17 -28.21 39.25
N ASP A 43 -1.72 -27.93 38.10
CA ASP A 43 -2.57 -28.88 37.38
C ASP A 43 -1.97 -29.07 35.96
N PRO A 44 -1.58 -30.31 35.62
CA PRO A 44 -1.03 -30.62 34.31
C PRO A 44 -2.13 -31.17 33.42
N GLY A 45 -2.50 -30.50 32.38
CA GLY A 45 -3.25 -31.21 31.38
C GLY A 45 -4.20 -30.43 30.52
N SER A 46 -3.72 -29.87 29.47
CA SER A 46 -4.25 -30.00 28.10
C SER A 46 -3.26 -29.32 27.16
N PRO A 47 -2.76 -30.00 26.13
CA PRO A 47 -1.98 -29.33 25.13
C PRO A 47 -2.89 -28.35 24.39
N PRO A 48 -2.41 -27.14 24.03
CA PRO A 48 -3.14 -26.29 23.11
C PRO A 48 -3.32 -27.08 21.82
N THR A 49 -4.55 -27.22 21.39
CA THR A 49 -4.88 -27.74 20.05
C THR A 49 -4.25 -26.77 19.06
N GLY A 50 -3.05 -27.13 18.62
CA GLY A 50 -2.39 -26.44 17.53
C GLY A 50 -3.25 -26.54 16.30
N ASP A 51 -3.62 -25.40 15.78
CA ASP A 51 -4.15 -25.26 14.43
C ASP A 51 -3.17 -25.93 13.46
N PRO A 52 -3.63 -26.71 12.47
CA PRO A 52 -2.74 -27.42 11.57
C PRO A 52 -1.85 -26.43 10.83
N ALA A 53 -0.55 -26.72 10.90
CA ALA A 53 0.51 -25.99 10.26
C ALA A 53 0.14 -25.58 8.84
N THR A 54 0.14 -24.31 8.61
CA THR A 54 0.05 -23.68 7.29
C THR A 54 1.21 -24.14 6.42
N GLY A 55 0.89 -24.77 5.31
CA GLY A 55 1.84 -24.97 4.21
C GLY A 55 2.33 -23.63 3.65
N PRO A 56 3.43 -23.64 2.89
CA PRO A 56 3.97 -22.41 2.29
C PRO A 56 2.98 -21.84 1.28
N GLY A 57 2.42 -20.68 1.57
CA GLY A 57 1.57 -19.97 0.63
C GLY A 57 0.28 -19.39 1.21
N GLY A 58 0.35 -18.64 2.29
CA GLY A 58 -0.81 -17.92 2.80
C GLY A 58 -0.35 -16.71 3.60
N GLY A 59 -0.08 -15.60 2.91
CA GLY A 59 0.12 -14.32 3.57
C GLY A 59 -1.09 -13.99 4.41
N ARG A 60 -0.96 -13.99 5.73
CA ARG A 60 -1.99 -13.51 6.62
C ARG A 60 -1.72 -12.04 6.88
N ASN A 61 -2.46 -11.17 6.23
CA ASN A 61 -2.61 -9.84 6.76
C ASN A 61 -3.44 -9.98 8.04
N LEU A 62 -2.80 -9.93 9.19
CA LEU A 62 -3.43 -10.09 10.50
C LEU A 62 -4.27 -8.88 10.88
N THR A 63 -4.13 -7.77 10.16
CA THR A 63 -4.91 -6.57 10.35
C THR A 63 -6.40 -6.91 10.36
N CYS A 64 -7.08 -6.57 11.43
CA CYS A 64 -8.47 -6.91 11.68
C CYS A 64 -8.76 -8.40 11.97
N GLY A 65 -7.75 -9.25 12.21
CA GLY A 65 -7.94 -10.68 12.49
C GLY A 65 -8.64 -11.44 11.35
N ARG A 66 -8.48 -11.01 10.10
CA ARG A 66 -9.21 -11.54 8.94
C ARG A 66 -8.25 -12.15 7.93
N SER A 67 -8.74 -13.18 7.23
CA SER A 67 -8.05 -13.67 6.04
C SER A 67 -8.10 -12.61 4.95
N SER A 68 -6.99 -12.41 4.30
CA SER A 68 -6.84 -11.61 3.12
C SER A 68 -7.29 -12.37 1.86
N PHE A 69 -6.92 -11.90 0.70
CA PHE A 69 -7.16 -12.53 -0.60
C PHE A 69 -6.73 -14.01 -0.64
N PRO A 70 -7.21 -14.79 -1.63
CA PRO A 70 -6.76 -16.17 -1.82
C PRO A 70 -5.24 -16.30 -1.86
N PRO A 71 -4.67 -17.44 -1.44
CA PRO A 71 -3.22 -17.63 -1.31
C PRO A 71 -2.44 -17.48 -2.62
N ASP A 72 -3.10 -17.62 -3.75
CA ASP A 72 -2.55 -17.46 -5.10
C ASP A 72 -2.61 -16.03 -5.62
N ALA A 73 -3.11 -15.07 -4.83
CA ALA A 73 -3.00 -13.66 -5.18
C ALA A 73 -1.54 -13.27 -5.48
N THR A 74 -1.36 -12.48 -6.53
CA THR A 74 -0.03 -12.20 -7.10
C THR A 74 0.97 -11.64 -6.09
N PHE A 75 0.51 -10.84 -5.12
CA PHE A 75 1.39 -10.26 -4.09
C PHE A 75 1.79 -11.23 -2.98
N TYR A 76 1.18 -12.44 -2.91
CA TYR A 76 1.59 -13.50 -1.99
C TYR A 76 2.57 -14.51 -2.62
N GLN A 77 2.90 -14.34 -3.90
CA GLN A 77 3.80 -15.25 -4.60
C GLN A 77 5.27 -14.94 -4.26
N ASP A 78 5.99 -15.94 -3.78
CA ASP A 78 7.45 -15.87 -3.65
C ASP A 78 8.08 -15.79 -5.06
N ILE A 79 8.86 -14.74 -5.28
CA ILE A 79 9.53 -14.45 -6.55
C ILE A 79 11.04 -14.57 -6.45
N SER A 80 11.58 -15.15 -5.38
CA SER A 80 13.03 -15.29 -5.19
C SER A 80 13.71 -16.02 -6.36
N GLY A 81 13.00 -16.98 -6.98
CA GLY A 81 13.42 -17.70 -8.17
C GLY A 81 12.85 -17.21 -9.50
N ALA A 82 12.07 -16.10 -9.51
CA ALA A 82 11.42 -15.63 -10.71
C ALA A 82 12.42 -15.11 -11.76
N ALA A 83 12.11 -15.35 -13.04
CA ALA A 83 12.92 -14.85 -14.14
C ALA A 83 12.91 -13.32 -14.20
N LEU A 84 14.03 -12.75 -14.61
CA LEU A 84 14.14 -11.31 -14.82
C LEU A 84 13.29 -10.88 -16.03
N ASP A 85 12.74 -9.67 -15.92
CA ASP A 85 12.17 -9.00 -17.08
C ASP A 85 13.27 -8.72 -18.11
N PRO A 86 13.01 -8.88 -19.42
CA PRO A 86 14.01 -8.63 -20.46
C PRO A 86 14.61 -7.21 -20.45
N GLU A 87 13.85 -6.21 -19.98
CA GLU A 87 14.31 -4.83 -19.88
C GLU A 87 14.97 -4.52 -18.51
N SER A 88 14.98 -5.48 -17.56
CA SER A 88 15.45 -5.27 -16.18
C SER A 88 16.81 -4.59 -16.10
N HIS A 89 17.79 -5.13 -16.81
CA HIS A 89 19.17 -4.60 -16.78
C HIS A 89 19.22 -3.15 -17.27
N ALA A 90 18.58 -2.84 -18.38
CA ALA A 90 18.60 -1.50 -18.98
C ALA A 90 17.89 -0.47 -18.10
N ILE A 91 16.70 -0.83 -17.60
CA ILE A 91 15.89 0.05 -16.73
C ILE A 91 16.61 0.30 -15.40
N MET A 92 17.09 -0.75 -14.74
CA MET A 92 17.75 -0.61 -13.43
C MET A 92 19.08 0.16 -13.55
N ALA A 93 19.84 -0.03 -14.61
CA ALA A 93 21.05 0.76 -14.88
C ALA A 93 20.72 2.26 -15.11
N ALA A 94 19.69 2.55 -15.90
CA ALA A 94 19.23 3.92 -16.13
C ALA A 94 18.70 4.57 -14.83
N LEU A 95 18.00 3.80 -14.01
CA LEU A 95 17.51 4.28 -12.71
C LEU A 95 18.65 4.54 -11.73
N ASP A 96 19.65 3.64 -11.65
CA ASP A 96 20.81 3.82 -10.77
C ASP A 96 21.63 5.05 -11.16
N ALA A 97 21.83 5.29 -12.45
CA ALA A 97 22.52 6.48 -12.96
C ALA A 97 21.83 7.80 -12.56
N ARG A 98 20.51 7.77 -12.37
CA ARG A 98 19.68 8.92 -11.98
C ARG A 98 19.29 8.93 -10.51
N ASN A 99 19.66 7.89 -9.75
CA ASN A 99 19.21 7.64 -8.39
C ASN A 99 17.67 7.44 -8.30
N TRP A 100 17.16 7.19 -7.09
CA TRP A 100 15.72 7.02 -6.86
C TRP A 100 14.88 8.25 -7.22
N GLY A 101 15.40 9.45 -7.01
CA GLY A 101 14.76 10.73 -7.35
C GLY A 101 15.75 11.76 -7.83
N ASP A 102 15.28 12.87 -8.37
CA ASP A 102 16.09 13.99 -8.84
C ASP A 102 16.60 14.88 -7.69
N PRO A 103 17.61 15.72 -7.92
CA PRO A 103 17.96 16.77 -6.97
C PRO A 103 16.74 17.66 -6.66
N GLY A 104 16.37 17.73 -5.38
CA GLY A 104 15.16 18.41 -4.92
C GLY A 104 14.04 17.45 -4.49
N ASP A 105 14.04 16.24 -5.03
CA ASP A 105 13.18 15.15 -4.60
C ASP A 105 13.90 14.26 -3.57
N ARG A 106 13.16 13.27 -3.04
CA ARG A 106 13.77 12.25 -2.20
C ARG A 106 14.65 11.33 -3.05
N GLN A 107 15.94 11.25 -2.72
CA GLN A 107 16.92 10.45 -3.48
C GLN A 107 17.22 9.08 -2.85
N THR A 108 16.65 8.78 -1.70
CA THR A 108 16.82 7.51 -0.99
C THR A 108 15.47 6.87 -0.74
N LEU A 109 15.40 5.55 -0.88
CA LEU A 109 14.19 4.81 -0.53
C LEU A 109 13.77 5.15 0.89
N GLY A 110 12.50 5.45 1.09
CA GLY A 110 11.92 5.78 2.38
C GLY A 110 10.71 4.92 2.69
N ILE A 111 10.09 5.21 3.82
CA ILE A 111 8.83 4.60 4.25
C ILE A 111 7.85 5.73 4.54
N ASP A 112 6.68 5.66 3.96
CA ASP A 112 5.55 6.53 4.24
C ASP A 112 4.65 5.87 5.28
N PHE A 113 4.52 6.48 6.44
CA PHE A 113 3.75 6.00 7.59
C PHE A 113 2.39 6.69 7.70
N SER A 114 1.79 7.11 6.59
CA SER A 114 0.53 7.87 6.61
C SER A 114 -0.72 7.00 6.65
N PHE A 115 -0.63 5.73 6.22
CA PHE A 115 -1.81 4.89 6.03
C PHE A 115 -2.45 4.44 7.34
N ALA A 116 -3.78 4.34 7.31
CA ALA A 116 -4.59 3.79 8.38
C ALA A 116 -5.51 2.72 7.85
N VAL A 117 -5.47 1.54 8.45
CA VAL A 117 -6.40 0.44 8.12
C VAL A 117 -7.44 0.36 9.22
N ASN A 118 -8.71 0.48 8.84
CA ASN A 118 -9.84 0.46 9.76
C ASN A 118 -10.52 -0.91 9.73
N CYS A 119 -11.00 -1.37 10.89
CA CYS A 119 -11.70 -2.65 11.04
C CYS A 119 -13.14 -2.40 11.45
N ALA A 120 -14.08 -2.76 10.58
CA ALA A 120 -15.50 -2.67 10.86
C ALA A 120 -16.09 -4.06 11.14
N THR A 121 -16.84 -4.18 12.22
CA THR A 121 -17.72 -5.35 12.44
C THR A 121 -18.93 -5.26 11.51
N THR A 122 -19.62 -6.37 11.30
CA THR A 122 -20.86 -6.40 10.48
C THR A 122 -21.98 -5.55 11.05
N SER A 123 -21.90 -5.13 12.32
CA SER A 123 -22.85 -4.22 12.96
C SER A 123 -22.61 -2.74 12.65
N VAL A 124 -21.45 -2.39 12.07
CA VAL A 124 -21.19 -1.02 11.61
C VAL A 124 -22.02 -0.75 10.36
N ALA A 125 -22.92 0.23 10.46
CA ALA A 125 -23.77 0.61 9.34
C ALA A 125 -22.96 1.19 8.19
N LEU A 126 -23.34 0.85 6.97
CA LEU A 126 -22.81 1.45 5.76
C LEU A 126 -23.33 2.89 5.62
N ARG A 127 -22.46 3.79 5.20
CA ARG A 127 -22.77 5.20 4.96
C ARG A 127 -22.53 5.56 3.50
N SER A 128 -23.56 6.13 2.85
CA SER A 128 -23.44 6.66 1.50
C SER A 128 -22.52 7.88 1.47
N TYR A 129 -21.79 8.03 0.39
CA TYR A 129 -20.97 9.20 0.11
C TYR A 129 -21.42 9.85 -1.21
N THR A 130 -21.03 11.11 -1.40
CA THR A 130 -21.18 11.82 -2.67
C THR A 130 -19.88 11.64 -3.44
N GLN A 131 -19.95 11.05 -4.62
CA GLN A 131 -18.79 10.95 -5.51
C GLN A 131 -18.49 12.33 -6.09
N ASP A 132 -17.24 12.75 -5.97
CA ASP A 132 -16.70 13.96 -6.57
C ASP A 132 -15.83 13.57 -7.78
N GLY A 133 -16.39 13.73 -8.97
CA GLY A 133 -15.78 13.32 -10.23
C GLY A 133 -16.62 12.31 -11.02
N ASP A 134 -16.30 12.16 -12.30
CA ASP A 134 -16.97 11.23 -13.22
C ASP A 134 -16.00 10.09 -13.55
N ASN A 135 -16.00 9.08 -12.69
CA ASN A 135 -15.07 7.94 -12.78
C ASN A 135 -15.84 6.61 -12.98
N GLN A 136 -16.88 6.65 -13.78
CA GLN A 136 -17.64 5.46 -14.13
C GLN A 136 -17.18 4.91 -15.49
N PRO A 137 -17.07 3.61 -15.66
CA PRO A 137 -17.41 2.52 -14.72
C PRO A 137 -16.26 2.08 -13.79
N ASP A 138 -15.17 2.82 -13.72
CA ASP A 138 -13.95 2.47 -12.98
C ASP A 138 -14.21 2.30 -11.47
N CYS A 139 -14.99 3.23 -10.89
CA CYS A 139 -15.23 3.29 -9.46
C CYS A 139 -16.56 2.66 -9.06
N ASP A 140 -16.58 2.00 -7.92
CA ASP A 140 -17.80 1.45 -7.33
C ASP A 140 -18.63 2.54 -6.65
N LEU A 141 -19.96 2.37 -6.62
CA LEU A 141 -20.92 3.32 -6.07
C LEU A 141 -21.73 2.72 -4.92
N ALA A 142 -21.07 2.16 -3.94
CA ALA A 142 -21.72 1.55 -2.79
C ALA A 142 -21.40 2.30 -1.50
N PRO A 143 -22.28 2.25 -0.48
CA PRO A 143 -21.98 2.81 0.82
C PRO A 143 -20.78 2.10 1.48
N VAL A 144 -20.06 2.84 2.33
CA VAL A 144 -18.80 2.40 2.97
C VAL A 144 -18.99 2.32 4.48
N PRO A 145 -18.50 1.28 5.18
CA PRO A 145 -18.55 1.22 6.62
C PRO A 145 -17.57 2.22 7.25
N LEU A 146 -18.05 2.98 8.26
CA LEU A 146 -17.23 3.94 8.99
C LEU A 146 -17.21 3.60 10.49
N PRO A 147 -16.31 2.74 10.97
CA PRO A 147 -16.22 2.42 12.39
C PRO A 147 -15.81 3.65 13.21
N LEU A 148 -16.40 3.81 14.40
CA LEU A 148 -16.02 4.88 15.33
C LEU A 148 -14.54 4.77 15.73
N GLY A 149 -13.86 5.90 15.80
CA GLY A 149 -12.43 5.96 16.12
C GLY A 149 -11.51 5.59 14.95
N GLY A 150 -12.06 5.33 13.76
CA GLY A 150 -11.26 5.16 12.56
C GLY A 150 -10.79 6.50 11.97
N LYS A 151 -9.96 6.40 10.93
CA LYS A 151 -9.35 7.57 10.29
C LYS A 151 -8.99 7.32 8.83
N THR A 152 -8.82 8.39 8.08
CA THR A 152 -8.23 8.36 6.74
C THR A 152 -6.71 8.50 6.81
N GLU A 153 -6.06 8.23 5.69
CA GLU A 153 -4.61 8.46 5.51
C GLU A 153 -4.21 9.88 5.91
N GLY A 154 -3.10 10.01 6.61
CA GLY A 154 -2.54 11.29 7.04
C GLY A 154 -3.39 12.11 8.01
N SER A 155 -4.50 11.56 8.51
CA SER A 155 -5.44 12.25 9.39
C SER A 155 -5.57 11.56 10.75
N ASN A 156 -6.13 12.28 11.74
CA ASN A 156 -6.43 11.72 13.06
C ASN A 156 -7.86 11.18 13.17
N ASP A 157 -8.70 11.48 12.20
CA ASP A 157 -10.09 11.05 12.05
C ASP A 157 -10.44 10.89 10.57
N TYR A 158 -11.71 10.95 10.21
CA TYR A 158 -12.18 10.85 8.81
C TYR A 158 -12.19 12.20 8.06
N ALA A 159 -11.77 13.28 8.67
CA ALA A 159 -11.65 14.58 8.01
C ALA A 159 -10.31 14.64 7.25
N CYS A 160 -10.37 14.66 5.93
CA CYS A 160 -9.21 14.79 5.08
C CYS A 160 -8.66 16.21 5.08
N SER A 161 -7.45 16.42 5.58
CA SER A 161 -6.79 17.72 5.57
C SER A 161 -5.76 17.89 4.44
N GLY A 162 -5.28 16.80 3.86
CA GLY A 162 -4.19 16.79 2.88
C GLY A 162 -4.62 16.73 1.42
N GLY A 163 -5.90 16.44 1.15
CA GLY A 163 -6.43 16.32 -0.20
C GLY A 163 -6.15 14.98 -0.92
N ASP A 164 -5.26 14.16 -0.36
CA ASP A 164 -4.87 12.85 -0.89
C ASP A 164 -5.04 11.78 0.20
N CYS A 165 -6.29 11.61 0.66
CA CYS A 165 -6.57 10.76 1.80
C CYS A 165 -7.29 9.49 1.34
N HIS A 166 -6.66 8.33 1.54
CA HIS A 166 -7.31 7.04 1.34
C HIS A 166 -8.04 6.60 2.62
N LEU A 167 -9.26 6.12 2.46
CA LEU A 167 -10.00 5.41 3.48
C LEU A 167 -9.93 3.93 3.19
N LEU A 168 -9.29 3.16 4.06
CA LEU A 168 -9.14 1.72 3.94
C LEU A 168 -9.95 1.04 5.06
N VAL A 169 -10.95 0.23 4.70
CA VAL A 169 -11.83 -0.42 5.69
C VAL A 169 -12.08 -1.88 5.34
N TYR A 170 -11.74 -2.77 6.26
CA TYR A 170 -12.19 -4.17 6.19
C TYR A 170 -13.53 -4.34 6.88
N GLN A 171 -14.47 -5.02 6.21
CA GLN A 171 -15.72 -5.49 6.81
C GLN A 171 -16.13 -6.84 6.20
N ALA A 172 -16.35 -7.84 7.03
CA ALA A 172 -16.67 -9.19 6.57
C ALA A 172 -15.64 -9.72 5.53
N THR A 173 -16.07 -10.07 4.36
CA THR A 173 -15.24 -10.54 3.25
C THR A 173 -14.93 -9.44 2.24
N ARG A 174 -15.03 -8.19 2.63
CA ARG A 174 -14.78 -7.05 1.74
C ARG A 174 -13.73 -6.11 2.30
N LEU A 175 -12.93 -5.56 1.39
CA LEU A 175 -12.06 -4.42 1.61
C LEU A 175 -12.61 -3.26 0.78
N TYR A 176 -12.84 -2.13 1.43
CA TYR A 176 -13.26 -0.87 0.83
C TYR A 176 -12.06 0.08 0.82
N GLU A 177 -11.71 0.60 -0.33
CA GLU A 177 -10.64 1.57 -0.51
C GLU A 177 -11.20 2.77 -1.27
N LEU A 178 -11.42 3.88 -0.57
CA LEU A 178 -12.01 5.11 -1.12
C LEU A 178 -10.95 6.21 -1.19
N TYR A 179 -10.63 6.63 -2.40
CA TYR A 179 -9.70 7.73 -2.65
C TYR A 179 -10.35 9.08 -2.41
N GLN A 180 -9.58 10.02 -1.86
CA GLN A 180 -10.01 11.36 -1.43
C GLN A 180 -11.23 11.33 -0.50
N ALA A 181 -11.28 10.32 0.37
CA ALA A 181 -12.35 10.19 1.34
C ALA A 181 -12.31 11.29 2.38
N ASN A 182 -13.44 11.98 2.56
CA ASN A 182 -13.55 13.06 3.52
C ASN A 182 -14.93 13.08 4.18
N VAL A 183 -14.97 12.98 5.51
CA VAL A 183 -16.17 13.28 6.30
C VAL A 183 -15.98 14.65 6.95
N ALA A 184 -16.68 15.65 6.47
CA ALA A 184 -16.56 17.02 6.96
C ALA A 184 -16.84 17.10 8.47
N GLY A 185 -15.84 17.53 9.24
CA GLY A 185 -15.93 17.61 10.70
C GLY A 185 -15.72 16.27 11.44
N GLY A 186 -15.31 15.20 10.73
CA GLY A 186 -15.05 13.88 11.33
C GLY A 186 -16.29 13.18 11.89
N LEU A 187 -16.09 12.11 12.67
CA LEU A 187 -17.17 11.38 13.36
C LEU A 187 -17.05 11.57 14.89
N PRO A 188 -18.19 11.44 15.62
CA PRO A 188 -19.51 10.95 15.23
C PRO A 188 -20.45 12.02 14.63
N THR A 189 -20.13 13.29 14.74
CA THR A 189 -21.00 14.41 14.39
C THR A 189 -20.84 14.89 12.95
N GLY A 190 -19.96 14.25 12.18
CA GLY A 190 -19.57 14.70 10.86
C GLY A 190 -20.69 14.91 9.86
N GLY A 191 -20.50 15.93 9.03
CA GLY A 191 -21.40 16.38 7.97
C GLY A 191 -21.33 15.53 6.70
N ALA A 192 -21.17 16.19 5.55
CA ALA A 192 -21.10 15.51 4.25
C ALA A 192 -19.93 14.52 4.19
N PHE A 193 -20.20 13.35 3.62
CA PHE A 193 -19.18 12.36 3.28
C PHE A 193 -18.99 12.40 1.76
N THR A 194 -17.77 12.68 1.32
CA THR A 194 -17.38 12.75 -0.08
C THR A 194 -16.21 11.81 -0.37
N GLY A 195 -16.00 11.46 -1.61
CA GLY A 195 -14.87 10.68 -2.09
C GLY A 195 -14.85 10.66 -3.61
N THR A 196 -13.71 10.39 -4.21
CA THR A 196 -13.54 10.43 -5.67
C THR A 196 -13.72 9.06 -6.29
N CYS A 197 -12.94 8.05 -5.88
CA CYS A 197 -13.03 6.71 -6.45
C CYS A 197 -13.04 5.64 -5.36
N LEU A 198 -14.04 4.78 -5.38
CA LEU A 198 -14.17 3.63 -4.49
C LEU A 198 -13.78 2.35 -5.24
N ALA A 199 -12.86 1.58 -4.66
CA ALA A 199 -12.61 0.21 -5.02
C ALA A 199 -13.15 -0.73 -3.92
N ILE A 200 -14.03 -1.65 -4.27
CA ILE A 200 -14.52 -2.71 -3.39
C ILE A 200 -13.92 -4.03 -3.83
N TRP A 201 -13.12 -4.63 -2.96
CA TRP A 201 -12.48 -5.91 -3.18
C TRP A 201 -13.25 -7.01 -2.44
N ASP A 202 -13.61 -8.06 -3.15
CA ASP A 202 -14.11 -9.30 -2.56
C ASP A 202 -12.92 -10.18 -2.18
N LEU A 203 -12.67 -10.34 -0.89
CA LEU A 203 -11.54 -11.09 -0.36
C LEU A 203 -11.62 -12.61 -0.62
N THR A 204 -12.75 -13.10 -1.11
CA THR A 204 -12.93 -14.50 -1.49
C THR A 204 -12.61 -14.77 -2.96
N ARG A 205 -12.43 -13.70 -3.75
CA ARG A 205 -12.22 -13.79 -5.19
C ARG A 205 -10.73 -13.80 -5.51
N ASP A 206 -10.36 -14.72 -6.41
CA ASP A 206 -9.08 -14.65 -7.11
C ASP A 206 -9.18 -13.64 -8.27
N TYR A 207 -8.46 -12.54 -8.15
CA TYR A 207 -8.40 -11.48 -9.16
C TYR A 207 -7.24 -11.66 -10.15
N TRP A 208 -6.26 -12.51 -9.85
CA TRP A 208 -4.98 -12.56 -10.56
C TRP A 208 -4.56 -13.97 -10.97
N GLY A 209 -5.38 -14.98 -10.69
CA GLY A 209 -5.11 -16.37 -11.04
C GLY A 209 -5.13 -16.62 -12.54
N PRO A 210 -4.64 -17.78 -12.99
CA PRO A 210 -4.48 -18.11 -14.38
C PRO A 210 -5.80 -18.18 -15.16
N THR A 211 -6.93 -18.24 -14.49
CA THR A 211 -8.27 -18.28 -15.07
C THR A 211 -8.96 -16.92 -15.14
N ASN A 212 -8.41 -15.90 -14.48
CA ASN A 212 -8.96 -14.55 -14.43
C ASN A 212 -8.26 -13.55 -15.37
N HIS A 213 -7.76 -14.05 -16.49
CA HIS A 213 -7.24 -13.18 -17.51
C HIS A 213 -8.36 -12.52 -18.28
N SER A 214 -8.15 -11.29 -18.69
CA SER A 214 -8.96 -10.50 -19.60
C SER A 214 -10.35 -11.05 -19.97
N PRO A 215 -11.43 -10.27 -19.88
CA PRO A 215 -11.39 -8.81 -19.65
C PRO A 215 -11.36 -8.40 -18.18
N ASN A 216 -11.14 -9.31 -17.25
CA ASN A 216 -11.35 -9.12 -15.81
C ASN A 216 -10.07 -9.29 -14.98
N TYR A 217 -8.89 -9.09 -15.55
CA TYR A 217 -7.64 -9.08 -14.79
C TYR A 217 -7.73 -7.96 -13.74
N SER A 218 -7.43 -8.26 -12.46
CA SER A 218 -7.75 -7.36 -11.37
C SER A 218 -9.23 -6.97 -11.36
N ARG A 219 -9.56 -5.70 -11.45
CA ARG A 219 -10.92 -5.18 -11.59
C ARG A 219 -11.32 -4.93 -13.05
N GLY A 220 -10.40 -5.14 -13.98
CA GLY A 220 -10.55 -5.01 -15.43
C GLY A 220 -9.42 -4.20 -16.05
N ASP A 221 -8.92 -4.60 -17.22
CA ASP A 221 -7.92 -3.82 -17.96
C ASP A 221 -8.49 -2.44 -18.32
N ALA A 222 -7.64 -1.42 -18.27
CA ALA A 222 -7.96 -0.01 -18.41
C ALA A 222 -8.85 0.57 -17.30
N CYS A 223 -9.18 -0.20 -16.25
CA CYS A 223 -9.94 0.30 -15.11
C CYS A 223 -9.01 0.93 -14.07
N ASP A 224 -9.38 2.10 -13.56
CA ASP A 224 -8.79 2.77 -12.40
C ASP A 224 -9.51 2.32 -11.11
N GLY A 225 -8.80 2.27 -10.00
CA GLY A 225 -9.33 1.78 -8.73
C GLY A 225 -8.98 2.64 -7.52
N GLY A 226 -8.65 3.89 -7.72
CA GLY A 226 -8.22 4.79 -6.64
C GLY A 226 -6.72 4.75 -6.36
N THR A 227 -5.96 3.90 -7.09
CA THR A 227 -4.50 3.99 -7.25
C THR A 227 -4.17 3.86 -8.73
N ALA A 228 -3.09 4.49 -9.18
CA ALA A 228 -2.73 4.47 -10.61
C ALA A 228 -2.59 3.06 -11.19
N ALA A 229 -2.25 2.06 -10.39
CA ALA A 229 -2.08 0.67 -10.82
C ALA A 229 -3.36 -0.18 -10.75
N ASP A 230 -4.44 0.30 -10.14
CA ASP A 230 -5.63 -0.49 -9.76
C ASP A 230 -5.26 -1.78 -8.97
N LEU A 231 -4.36 -1.64 -8.01
CA LEU A 231 -3.98 -2.70 -7.07
C LEU A 231 -4.43 -2.33 -5.66
N PRO A 232 -4.86 -3.31 -4.84
CA PRO A 232 -5.28 -3.02 -3.48
C PRO A 232 -4.14 -2.45 -2.64
N ILE A 233 -4.48 -1.50 -1.76
CA ILE A 233 -3.52 -0.82 -0.90
C ILE A 233 -3.23 -1.66 0.35
N ALA A 234 -4.30 -1.95 1.11
CA ALA A 234 -4.19 -2.48 2.46
C ALA A 234 -3.38 -3.80 2.58
N PRO A 235 -3.49 -4.79 1.68
CA PRO A 235 -2.77 -6.06 1.81
C PRO A 235 -1.27 -5.98 1.48
N MET A 236 -0.79 -4.84 1.01
CA MET A 236 0.63 -4.62 0.66
C MET A 236 1.31 -3.56 1.56
N LEU A 237 0.65 -3.12 2.62
CA LEU A 237 1.22 -2.18 3.59
C LEU A 237 2.15 -2.90 4.56
N LEU A 238 3.23 -2.24 4.95
CA LEU A 238 4.00 -2.62 6.13
C LEU A 238 3.20 -2.26 7.39
N THR A 239 2.97 -3.24 8.28
CA THR A 239 2.31 -3.02 9.57
C THR A 239 3.25 -3.30 10.74
N ALA A 240 3.01 -2.67 11.90
CA ALA A 240 3.79 -2.94 13.10
C ALA A 240 3.69 -4.39 13.53
N GLU A 241 2.49 -4.97 13.43
CA GLU A 241 2.21 -6.35 13.84
C GLU A 241 2.99 -7.35 13.01
N GLU A 242 2.97 -7.23 11.67
CA GLU A 242 3.70 -8.13 10.77
C GLU A 242 5.21 -8.02 10.94
N VAL A 243 5.74 -6.79 11.09
CA VAL A 243 7.16 -6.58 11.36
C VAL A 243 7.56 -7.26 12.67
N ALA A 244 6.79 -7.07 13.74
CA ALA A 244 7.08 -7.68 15.04
C ALA A 244 6.97 -9.21 14.99
N ALA A 245 5.94 -9.75 14.33
CA ALA A 245 5.77 -11.19 14.14
C ALA A 245 6.92 -11.80 13.33
N ALA A 246 7.35 -11.14 12.26
CA ALA A 246 8.48 -11.58 11.44
C ALA A 246 9.80 -11.52 12.20
N VAL A 247 10.05 -10.49 13.00
CA VAL A 247 11.26 -10.39 13.86
C VAL A 247 11.30 -11.54 14.88
N ALA A 248 10.15 -11.90 15.44
CA ALA A 248 10.05 -13.00 16.41
C ALA A 248 10.01 -14.39 15.77
N GLY A 249 9.70 -14.49 14.48
CA GLY A 249 9.48 -15.73 13.74
C GLY A 249 10.57 -16.05 12.71
N ASP A 250 10.17 -16.19 11.46
CA ASP A 250 11.03 -16.62 10.35
C ASP A 250 11.81 -15.48 9.67
N GLY A 251 11.57 -14.25 10.09
CA GLY A 251 12.29 -13.06 9.63
C GLY A 251 11.80 -12.53 8.29
N ILE A 252 10.57 -12.83 7.87
CA ILE A 252 10.00 -12.42 6.59
C ILE A 252 8.51 -12.06 6.72
N ILE A 253 8.07 -11.07 5.94
CA ILE A 253 6.66 -10.75 5.73
C ILE A 253 6.23 -11.44 4.44
N HIS A 254 5.14 -12.21 4.48
CA HIS A 254 4.75 -13.11 3.39
C HIS A 254 3.88 -12.46 2.30
N HIS A 255 4.20 -11.22 1.92
CA HIS A 255 3.58 -10.55 0.78
C HIS A 255 4.51 -9.51 0.17
N ALA A 256 4.27 -9.15 -1.09
CA ALA A 256 4.93 -8.04 -1.73
C ALA A 256 4.55 -6.72 -1.07
N LEU A 257 5.47 -5.79 -1.06
CA LEU A 257 5.23 -4.42 -0.61
C LEU A 257 4.76 -3.56 -1.78
N ARG A 258 4.22 -2.38 -1.49
CA ARG A 258 3.91 -1.37 -2.50
C ARG A 258 4.86 -0.20 -2.38
N PHE A 259 5.19 0.43 -3.53
CA PHE A 259 5.99 1.64 -3.52
C PHE A 259 5.53 2.64 -4.58
N THR A 260 5.84 3.90 -4.35
CA THR A 260 5.62 5.02 -5.26
C THR A 260 6.95 5.55 -5.81
N MET A 261 6.92 6.31 -6.88
CA MET A 261 8.09 6.97 -7.47
C MET A 261 7.72 8.31 -8.09
N THR A 262 8.73 9.17 -8.27
CA THR A 262 8.53 10.43 -8.98
C THR A 262 8.08 10.20 -10.42
N ASN A 263 7.15 11.01 -10.89
CA ASN A 263 6.45 10.83 -12.16
C ASN A 263 7.39 10.74 -13.39
N ASN A 264 8.58 11.30 -13.33
CA ASN A 264 9.58 11.23 -14.39
C ASN A 264 10.40 9.90 -14.37
N ARG A 265 10.15 9.04 -13.40
CA ARG A 265 10.68 7.67 -13.31
C ARG A 265 9.62 6.63 -13.68
N LEU A 266 8.38 7.06 -13.89
CA LEU A 266 7.28 6.20 -14.36
C LEU A 266 7.13 6.35 -15.87
N ARG A 267 7.07 5.20 -16.56
CA ARG A 267 6.90 5.14 -18.02
C ARG A 267 5.56 5.74 -18.43
N SER A 268 5.58 6.69 -19.37
CA SER A 268 4.40 7.41 -19.82
C SER A 268 3.58 6.65 -20.88
N THR A 269 3.95 5.42 -21.22
CA THR A 269 3.38 4.66 -22.35
C THR A 269 2.76 3.34 -21.97
N GLY A 270 2.26 3.21 -20.73
CA GLY A 270 1.51 2.03 -20.35
C GLY A 270 1.97 1.36 -19.06
N TYR A 271 1.41 0.18 -18.83
CA TYR A 271 1.57 -0.60 -17.61
C TYR A 271 1.94 -2.05 -17.93
N VAL A 272 2.20 -2.82 -16.88
CA VAL A 272 2.33 -4.29 -16.93
C VAL A 272 1.44 -4.91 -15.87
N HIS A 273 0.84 -6.07 -16.18
CA HIS A 273 0.11 -6.82 -15.16
C HIS A 273 1.02 -7.16 -13.97
N PRO A 274 0.51 -7.14 -12.74
CA PRO A 274 -0.91 -7.13 -12.36
C PRO A 274 -1.61 -5.76 -12.39
N ALA A 275 -0.92 -4.65 -12.64
CA ALA A 275 -1.60 -3.39 -12.85
C ALA A 275 -2.52 -3.44 -14.08
N THR A 276 -3.62 -2.72 -14.01
CA THR A 276 -4.59 -2.62 -15.12
C THR A 276 -4.74 -1.20 -15.64
N HIS A 277 -4.05 -0.25 -15.00
CA HIS A 277 -4.07 1.16 -15.36
C HIS A 277 -2.71 1.81 -15.05
N PHE A 278 -2.52 3.07 -15.45
CA PHE A 278 -1.38 3.91 -15.08
C PHE A 278 -1.78 5.39 -15.05
N ALA A 279 -1.07 6.21 -14.26
CA ALA A 279 -1.38 7.63 -14.10
C ALA A 279 -1.22 8.40 -15.41
N PHE A 280 -2.34 8.67 -16.06
CA PHE A 280 -2.40 9.48 -17.27
C PHE A 280 -1.97 10.93 -17.03
N GLY A 281 -1.18 11.47 -17.96
CA GLY A 281 -0.84 12.88 -17.95
C GLY A 281 0.08 13.34 -16.81
N GLY A 282 0.28 12.49 -15.79
CA GLY A 282 1.22 12.72 -14.69
C GLY A 282 2.60 12.13 -14.96
N THR A 283 2.66 10.92 -15.55
CA THR A 283 3.92 10.22 -15.83
C THR A 283 4.63 10.79 -17.07
N THR A 284 5.92 11.04 -16.96
CA THR A 284 6.72 11.67 -18.02
C THR A 284 7.97 10.87 -18.41
N GLY A 285 8.17 9.69 -17.81
CA GLY A 285 9.33 8.84 -18.06
C GLY A 285 9.33 8.19 -19.45
N GLY A 286 10.52 7.98 -20.00
CA GLY A 286 10.75 7.33 -21.29
C GLY A 286 10.73 5.79 -21.23
N ALA A 287 11.19 5.15 -22.30
CA ALA A 287 11.26 3.70 -22.39
C ALA A 287 12.26 3.07 -21.40
N ASP A 288 13.19 3.84 -20.88
CA ASP A 288 14.21 3.47 -19.89
C ASP A 288 13.75 3.65 -18.43
N THR A 289 12.45 3.81 -18.21
CA THR A 289 11.83 3.96 -16.88
C THR A 289 10.87 2.81 -16.56
N LEU A 290 10.51 2.68 -15.29
CA LEU A 290 9.64 1.61 -14.82
C LEU A 290 8.20 1.80 -15.33
N PRO A 291 7.57 0.77 -15.91
CA PRO A 291 6.13 0.79 -16.15
C PRO A 291 5.36 0.63 -14.83
N THR A 292 4.18 1.24 -14.72
CA THR A 292 3.25 0.97 -13.61
C THR A 292 2.96 -0.54 -13.53
N GLY A 293 2.90 -1.10 -12.33
CA GLY A 293 2.79 -2.54 -12.11
C GLY A 293 4.12 -3.30 -12.13
N ALA A 294 5.24 -2.65 -12.43
CA ALA A 294 6.55 -3.29 -12.35
C ALA A 294 6.81 -3.84 -10.95
N ARG A 295 7.30 -5.09 -10.87
CA ARG A 295 7.70 -5.70 -9.61
C ARG A 295 9.22 -5.71 -9.49
N LEU A 296 9.73 -5.00 -8.47
CA LEU A 296 11.15 -4.98 -8.15
C LEU A 296 11.45 -5.98 -7.04
N ARG A 297 12.52 -6.73 -7.20
CA ARG A 297 13.06 -7.66 -6.20
C ARG A 297 14.44 -7.18 -5.77
N LEU A 298 14.71 -7.11 -4.46
CA LEU A 298 16.05 -6.93 -3.94
C LEU A 298 16.88 -8.19 -4.31
N ARG A 299 18.07 -7.99 -4.83
CA ARG A 299 18.95 -9.10 -5.28
C ARG A 299 19.22 -10.07 -4.13
N GLY A 300 19.18 -11.37 -4.43
CA GLY A 300 19.41 -12.42 -3.44
C GLY A 300 20.82 -12.41 -2.82
N ASP A 301 21.79 -11.81 -3.52
CA ASP A 301 23.18 -11.66 -3.05
C ASP A 301 23.41 -10.39 -2.20
N TYR A 302 22.38 -9.53 -1.99
CA TYR A 302 22.50 -8.36 -1.13
C TYR A 302 22.73 -8.77 0.33
N ASN A 303 23.79 -8.23 0.96
CA ASN A 303 24.16 -8.56 2.32
C ASN A 303 23.27 -7.88 3.36
N LEU A 304 22.33 -8.61 3.93
CA LEU A 304 21.41 -8.12 4.95
C LEU A 304 22.07 -7.78 6.29
N ALA A 305 23.26 -8.37 6.59
CA ALA A 305 23.91 -8.18 7.88
C ALA A 305 24.36 -6.72 8.13
N GLY A 306 24.54 -5.93 7.07
CA GLY A 306 24.89 -4.52 7.17
C GLY A 306 23.74 -3.59 7.50
N LEU A 307 22.50 -4.09 7.58
CA LEU A 307 21.31 -3.28 7.86
C LEU A 307 21.19 -2.95 9.36
N PRO A 308 20.60 -1.79 9.71
CA PRO A 308 20.70 -1.19 11.05
C PRO A 308 19.91 -1.92 12.14
N SER A 309 18.94 -2.76 11.80
CA SER A 309 18.07 -3.44 12.79
C SER A 309 17.50 -4.75 12.25
N ASP A 310 16.93 -5.57 13.14
CA ASP A 310 16.20 -6.79 12.76
C ASP A 310 14.98 -6.45 11.88
N ALA A 311 14.25 -5.41 12.23
CA ALA A 311 13.13 -4.93 11.42
C ALA A 311 13.59 -4.51 9.99
N ALA A 312 14.74 -3.86 9.85
CA ALA A 312 15.31 -3.53 8.55
C ALA A 312 15.68 -4.79 7.76
N ARG A 313 16.25 -5.81 8.43
CA ARG A 313 16.56 -7.12 7.82
C ARG A 313 15.28 -7.87 7.38
N VAL A 314 14.22 -7.79 8.17
CA VAL A 314 12.90 -8.34 7.80
C VAL A 314 12.40 -7.69 6.51
N VAL A 315 12.34 -6.36 6.44
CA VAL A 315 11.90 -5.64 5.24
C VAL A 315 12.76 -6.02 4.03
N ALA A 316 14.07 -6.01 4.17
CA ALA A 316 14.97 -6.33 3.06
C ALA A 316 14.83 -7.80 2.61
N ARG A 317 14.67 -8.76 3.54
CA ARG A 317 14.41 -10.17 3.20
C ARG A 317 13.04 -10.32 2.50
N THR A 318 12.03 -9.60 2.95
CA THR A 318 10.73 -9.53 2.26
C THR A 318 10.90 -9.04 0.82
N LEU A 319 11.70 -8.01 0.61
CA LEU A 319 12.03 -7.52 -0.73
C LEU A 319 12.81 -8.54 -1.58
N GLN A 320 13.61 -9.42 -0.98
CA GLN A 320 14.29 -10.52 -1.71
C GLN A 320 13.33 -11.63 -2.14
N HIS A 321 12.30 -11.91 -1.36
CA HIS A 321 11.38 -13.01 -1.61
C HIS A 321 10.10 -12.56 -2.32
N TYR A 322 9.50 -11.46 -1.87
CA TYR A 322 8.20 -11.00 -2.38
C TYR A 322 8.31 -9.71 -3.20
N GLY A 323 9.40 -8.96 -3.05
CA GLY A 323 9.62 -7.72 -3.80
C GLY A 323 8.63 -6.60 -3.46
N MET A 324 8.56 -5.62 -4.37
CA MET A 324 7.65 -4.50 -4.26
C MET A 324 7.05 -4.12 -5.61
N TYR A 325 5.78 -3.71 -5.62
CA TYR A 325 5.07 -3.24 -6.82
C TYR A 325 5.08 -1.72 -6.94
N LEU A 326 5.40 -1.21 -8.12
CA LEU A 326 5.21 0.20 -8.47
C LEU A 326 3.73 0.46 -8.73
N VAL A 327 3.10 1.22 -7.82
CA VAL A 327 1.64 1.36 -7.82
C VAL A 327 1.16 2.78 -8.14
N ASP A 328 2.01 3.79 -7.92
CA ASP A 328 1.59 5.18 -8.10
C ASP A 328 2.78 6.14 -8.30
N GLY A 329 2.45 7.38 -8.69
CA GLY A 329 3.36 8.52 -8.69
C GLY A 329 3.59 9.09 -7.28
N GLY A 330 4.52 10.03 -7.16
CA GLY A 330 4.85 10.69 -5.90
C GLY A 330 6.34 10.70 -5.61
N ASN A 331 6.73 10.67 -4.34
CA ASN A 331 8.11 10.46 -3.93
C ASN A 331 8.41 8.95 -3.81
N ILE A 332 9.69 8.61 -3.67
CA ILE A 332 10.12 7.21 -3.49
C ILE A 332 9.88 6.73 -2.06
N TYR A 333 8.80 6.01 -1.84
CA TYR A 333 8.40 5.45 -0.55
C TYR A 333 7.83 4.04 -0.68
N LEU A 334 8.19 3.17 0.27
CA LEU A 334 7.36 2.03 0.64
C LEU A 334 6.19 2.55 1.49
N SER A 335 5.00 1.99 1.31
CA SER A 335 3.84 2.40 2.09
C SER A 335 3.69 1.55 3.36
N ALA A 336 3.38 2.21 4.47
CA ALA A 336 3.23 1.59 5.78
C ALA A 336 2.06 2.20 6.56
N THR A 337 1.56 1.44 7.51
CA THR A 337 0.59 1.97 8.48
C THR A 337 1.27 2.91 9.48
N THR A 338 0.52 3.84 10.03
CA THR A 338 1.02 4.84 10.99
C THR A 338 1.71 4.18 12.20
N ASP A 339 1.21 3.04 12.67
CA ASP A 339 1.75 2.31 13.81
C ASP A 339 3.08 1.61 13.51
N ALA A 340 3.37 1.31 12.24
CA ALA A 340 4.64 0.73 11.83
C ALA A 340 5.84 1.64 12.15
N ALA A 341 5.62 2.95 12.34
CA ALA A 341 6.64 3.90 12.78
C ALA A 341 7.22 3.58 14.19
N ALA A 342 6.55 2.75 14.98
CA ALA A 342 7.07 2.25 16.26
C ALA A 342 8.21 1.22 16.08
N ALA A 343 8.21 0.48 14.96
CA ALA A 343 9.17 -0.58 14.68
C ALA A 343 10.18 -0.21 13.58
N LEU A 344 9.84 0.73 12.70
CA LEU A 344 10.60 1.09 11.50
C LEU A 344 10.83 2.61 11.43
N ASN A 345 11.87 2.98 10.70
CA ASN A 345 12.11 4.35 10.26
C ASN A 345 12.80 4.34 8.89
N ASN A 346 13.01 5.50 8.30
CA ASN A 346 13.61 5.61 6.97
C ASN A 346 15.03 5.02 6.88
N ALA A 347 15.77 4.89 7.98
CA ALA A 347 17.09 4.26 7.96
C ALA A 347 17.01 2.75 7.67
N ALA A 348 15.86 2.12 7.89
CA ALA A 348 15.65 0.71 7.61
C ALA A 348 15.89 0.36 6.13
N VAL A 349 15.57 1.28 5.23
CA VAL A 349 15.65 1.06 3.76
C VAL A 349 16.53 2.09 3.04
N GLY A 350 16.96 3.13 3.73
CA GLY A 350 17.67 4.26 3.12
C GLY A 350 19.05 3.92 2.51
N ALA A 351 19.62 2.76 2.86
CA ALA A 351 20.87 2.26 2.26
C ALA A 351 20.65 1.55 0.91
N LEU A 352 19.41 1.11 0.63
CA LEU A 352 19.10 0.36 -0.59
C LEU A 352 19.11 1.30 -1.81
N ARG A 353 19.86 0.91 -2.84
CA ARG A 353 20.06 1.68 -4.07
C ARG A 353 19.38 0.99 -5.25
N PRO A 354 19.05 1.70 -6.35
CA PRO A 354 18.46 1.06 -7.52
C PRO A 354 19.26 -0.15 -8.04
N ARG A 355 20.59 -0.10 -8.04
CA ARG A 355 21.47 -1.19 -8.47
C ARG A 355 21.36 -2.46 -7.63
N ASP A 356 20.80 -2.36 -6.41
CA ASP A 356 20.60 -3.50 -5.52
C ASP A 356 19.34 -4.29 -5.89
N PHE A 357 18.54 -3.75 -6.81
CA PHE A 357 17.27 -4.33 -7.26
C PHE A 357 17.36 -4.83 -8.71
N GLU A 358 16.41 -5.69 -9.02
CA GLU A 358 16.15 -6.20 -10.36
C GLU A 358 14.63 -6.23 -10.61
N MET A 359 14.21 -5.99 -11.85
CA MET A 359 12.80 -6.09 -12.22
C MET A 359 12.50 -7.54 -12.63
N VAL A 360 11.45 -8.12 -12.11
CA VAL A 360 11.06 -9.51 -12.37
C VAL A 360 9.72 -9.58 -13.09
N GLY A 361 9.58 -10.59 -13.93
CA GLY A 361 8.31 -11.05 -14.50
C GLY A 361 7.63 -10.15 -15.47
N GLY A 362 7.43 -9.01 -15.45
CA GLY A 362 6.77 -7.93 -16.17
C GLY A 362 5.85 -8.21 -17.36
N GLY A 363 5.96 -9.32 -18.01
CA GLY A 363 5.07 -9.68 -19.12
C GLY A 363 5.01 -8.65 -20.25
N ARG A 364 3.87 -8.63 -20.97
CA ARG A 364 3.65 -7.72 -22.11
C ARG A 364 3.41 -6.29 -21.60
N ARG A 365 4.05 -5.31 -22.23
CA ARG A 365 3.74 -3.88 -22.04
C ARG A 365 2.38 -3.58 -22.69
N ILE A 366 1.47 -3.03 -21.91
CA ILE A 366 0.13 -2.67 -22.33
C ILE A 366 0.09 -1.16 -22.48
N GLY A 367 -0.01 -0.69 -23.73
CA GLY A 367 0.08 0.73 -24.10
C GLY A 367 -1.27 1.45 -24.11
N GLN A 368 -2.29 0.94 -23.46
CA GLN A 368 -3.62 1.51 -23.46
C GLN A 368 -3.64 2.86 -22.72
N ARG A 369 -4.27 3.86 -23.29
CA ARG A 369 -4.28 5.24 -22.83
C ARG A 369 -5.67 5.83 -22.65
N ASP A 370 -6.68 5.03 -22.74
CA ASP A 370 -8.07 5.46 -22.67
C ASP A 370 -8.73 4.89 -21.41
N TYR A 371 -9.77 5.56 -20.98
CA TYR A 371 -10.64 5.14 -19.89
C TYR A 371 -11.70 4.13 -20.40
N GLU A 372 -11.27 3.18 -21.25
CA GLU A 372 -12.15 2.12 -21.78
C GLU A 372 -12.26 0.96 -20.78
N CYS A 373 -12.58 1.28 -19.55
CA CYS A 373 -12.86 0.29 -18.52
C CYS A 373 -14.17 -0.45 -18.82
N GLU A 374 -14.08 -1.75 -19.04
CA GLU A 374 -15.23 -2.61 -19.26
C GLU A 374 -15.54 -3.43 -18.00
N ARG A 375 -16.24 -2.84 -17.03
CA ARG A 375 -16.70 -3.53 -15.82
C ARG A 375 -18.07 -3.06 -15.39
N THR A 376 -18.72 -3.87 -14.57
CA THR A 376 -19.92 -3.47 -13.86
C THR A 376 -19.55 -3.03 -12.46
N PRO A 377 -19.72 -1.75 -12.09
CA PRO A 377 -19.46 -1.28 -10.73
C PRO A 377 -20.33 -1.99 -9.69
N VAL A 378 -19.79 -2.17 -8.50
CA VAL A 378 -20.59 -2.63 -7.35
C VAL A 378 -21.47 -1.46 -6.91
N THR A 379 -22.78 -1.66 -6.88
CA THR A 379 -23.74 -0.65 -6.47
C THR A 379 -24.48 -1.00 -5.18
N ASN A 380 -24.33 -2.19 -4.65
CA ASN A 380 -24.86 -2.91 -3.47
C ASN A 380 -25.56 -4.18 -3.80
#